data_a5464ecddafd8e574ca636120bc15f24
#
_entry.id   a5464ecddafd8e574ca636120bc15f24
#
_cell.length_a   1.000
_cell.length_b   1.000
_cell.length_c   1.000
_cell.angle_alpha   90.00
_cell.angle_beta   90.00
_cell.angle_gamma   90.00
#
_symmetry.space_group_name_H-M   'P 1'
#
loop_
_entity.id
_entity.type
_entity.pdbx_description
1 polymer ?
#
loop_
_entity_poly.entity_id
_entity_poly.type
_entity_poly.pdbx_seq_one_letter_code
_entity_poly.pdbx_strand_id
1 'polypeptide(L)'
;MKKKNYLLMFFTITLLWTWVIGFVPIIFGMQNTVIGDLLFKILVGPAPSIIGLIMVFATYSKEQRKGYIRRCFNIKQLGLICPILLIALYIFICLLTIFISTNFFGGSVPEFAGLKSVIRQPLTIFIYLFFALISGPLNEEFGWRGYALDHLFKKYSFVKASLILGFIWGMWHLPWYFYPSNGQYIAWSISPIHGMYFIVNSMTTSLLVSICYVKKNRSVIAGALVHLLSNFLVGGTLIYPFDNTYIIISMYVASILELVVSIIIINRKKFKAQFTKIKENIKDEFKNY
;
A
#
# COMPACT_ATOMS: atom_id res chain seq x y z
N MET A 1 -20.08 19.92 23.68
CA MET A 1 -20.22 19.13 22.45
C MET A 1 -19.07 18.12 22.35
N LYS A 2 -19.36 16.82 22.16
CA LYS A 2 -18.30 15.80 21.97
C LYS A 2 -17.52 16.13 20.68
N LYS A 3 -16.20 16.28 20.79
CA LYS A 3 -15.32 16.56 19.65
C LYS A 3 -15.47 15.40 18.64
N LYS A 4 -15.89 15.70 17.41
CA LYS A 4 -16.08 14.66 16.37
C LYS A 4 -14.75 13.98 16.07
N ASN A 5 -14.72 12.66 16.08
CA ASN A 5 -13.51 11.89 15.76
C ASN A 5 -13.49 11.58 14.24
N TYR A 6 -13.07 12.56 13.46
CA TYR A 6 -13.03 12.47 11.99
C TYR A 6 -12.14 11.33 11.47
N LEU A 7 -11.08 10.99 12.20
CA LEU A 7 -10.22 9.85 11.84
C LEU A 7 -10.98 8.52 11.97
N LEU A 8 -11.74 8.36 13.05
CA LEU A 8 -12.59 7.17 13.23
C LEU A 8 -13.67 7.11 12.14
N MET A 9 -14.30 8.24 11.81
CA MET A 9 -15.26 8.32 10.70
C MET A 9 -14.63 7.86 9.38
N PHE A 10 -13.42 8.36 9.05
CA PHE A 10 -12.71 7.93 7.84
C PHE A 10 -12.52 6.41 7.81
N PHE A 11 -11.98 5.81 8.86
CA PHE A 11 -11.78 4.37 8.91
C PHE A 11 -13.09 3.59 8.81
N THR A 12 -14.11 3.98 9.60
CA THR A 12 -15.39 3.28 9.60
C THR A 12 -16.07 3.33 8.23
N ILE A 13 -16.14 4.52 7.61
CA ILE A 13 -16.79 4.67 6.30
C ILE A 13 -16.00 3.89 5.23
N THR A 14 -14.66 3.97 5.24
CA THR A 14 -13.82 3.25 4.28
C THR A 14 -13.99 1.73 4.40
N LEU A 15 -13.96 1.19 5.62
CA LEU A 15 -14.14 -0.25 5.84
C LEU A 15 -15.56 -0.70 5.48
N LEU A 16 -16.59 0.03 5.92
CA LEU A 16 -17.98 -0.31 5.61
C LEU A 16 -18.25 -0.26 4.10
N TRP A 17 -17.79 0.80 3.41
CA TRP A 17 -17.90 0.90 1.96
C TRP A 17 -17.28 -0.32 1.28
N THR A 18 -16.03 -0.62 1.63
CA THR A 18 -15.26 -1.70 1.02
C THR A 18 -15.88 -3.07 1.31
N TRP A 19 -16.26 -3.34 2.55
CA TRP A 19 -16.78 -4.65 2.92
C TRP A 19 -18.21 -4.85 2.39
N VAL A 20 -19.09 -3.86 2.54
CA VAL A 20 -20.47 -3.99 2.03
C VAL A 20 -20.47 -4.18 0.53
N ILE A 21 -19.80 -3.28 -0.23
CA ILE A 21 -19.78 -3.37 -1.70
C ILE A 21 -18.97 -4.58 -2.16
N GLY A 22 -17.85 -4.90 -1.49
CA GLY A 22 -17.01 -6.03 -1.85
C GLY A 22 -17.65 -7.39 -1.66
N PHE A 23 -18.58 -7.54 -0.70
CA PHE A 23 -19.32 -8.79 -0.50
C PHE A 23 -20.56 -8.93 -1.41
N VAL A 24 -21.04 -7.86 -2.05
CA VAL A 24 -22.20 -7.94 -2.96
C VAL A 24 -21.98 -8.95 -4.10
N PRO A 25 -20.90 -8.91 -4.90
CA PRO A 25 -20.70 -9.91 -5.95
C PRO A 25 -20.58 -11.34 -5.41
N ILE A 26 -20.07 -11.52 -4.18
CA ILE A 26 -19.94 -12.83 -3.54
C ILE A 26 -21.32 -13.38 -3.20
N ILE A 27 -22.20 -12.56 -2.63
CA ILE A 27 -23.58 -12.95 -2.27
C ILE A 27 -24.37 -13.40 -3.50
N PHE A 28 -24.12 -12.77 -4.66
CA PHE A 28 -24.77 -13.11 -5.94
C PHE A 28 -24.00 -14.14 -6.78
N GLY A 29 -22.95 -14.77 -6.24
CA GLY A 29 -22.13 -15.77 -6.94
C GLY A 29 -21.34 -15.24 -8.13
N MET A 30 -21.10 -13.92 -8.18
CA MET A 30 -20.46 -13.22 -9.31
C MET A 30 -18.92 -13.09 -9.15
N GLN A 31 -18.34 -13.51 -8.04
CA GLN A 31 -16.91 -13.32 -7.72
C GLN A 31 -15.95 -14.02 -8.70
N ASN A 32 -16.45 -14.96 -9.50
CA ASN A 32 -15.72 -15.67 -10.55
C ASN A 32 -16.04 -15.18 -11.96
N THR A 33 -16.80 -14.10 -12.08
CA THR A 33 -17.16 -13.52 -13.38
C THR A 33 -16.35 -12.28 -13.68
N VAL A 34 -16.11 -11.99 -14.97
CA VAL A 34 -15.44 -10.75 -15.42
C VAL A 34 -16.14 -9.50 -14.89
N ILE A 35 -17.49 -9.51 -14.91
CA ILE A 35 -18.29 -8.37 -14.42
C ILE A 35 -18.12 -8.20 -12.92
N GLY A 36 -18.18 -9.27 -12.14
CA GLY A 36 -17.99 -9.21 -10.68
C GLY A 36 -16.60 -8.72 -10.30
N ASP A 37 -15.55 -9.21 -10.97
CA ASP A 37 -14.16 -8.76 -10.76
C ASP A 37 -13.97 -7.27 -11.15
N LEU A 38 -14.59 -6.83 -12.25
CA LEU A 38 -14.54 -5.44 -12.69
C LEU A 38 -15.26 -4.50 -11.71
N LEU A 39 -16.48 -4.85 -11.28
CA LEU A 39 -17.23 -4.10 -10.27
C LEU A 39 -16.44 -4.00 -8.95
N PHE A 40 -15.85 -5.10 -8.52
CA PHE A 40 -15.01 -5.12 -7.35
C PHE A 40 -13.83 -4.15 -7.47
N LYS A 41 -13.07 -4.20 -8.54
CA LYS A 41 -11.89 -3.33 -8.77
C LYS A 41 -12.26 -1.85 -8.86
N ILE A 42 -13.37 -1.52 -9.53
CA ILE A 42 -13.77 -0.12 -9.76
C ILE A 42 -14.42 0.49 -8.52
N LEU A 43 -15.25 -0.25 -7.80
CA LEU A 43 -16.07 0.31 -6.71
C LEU A 43 -15.39 0.15 -5.34
N VAL A 44 -14.62 -0.91 -5.15
CA VAL A 44 -14.02 -1.24 -3.85
C VAL A 44 -12.62 -0.65 -3.71
N GLY A 45 -11.77 -0.83 -4.71
CA GLY A 45 -10.37 -0.38 -4.68
C GLY A 45 -10.20 1.12 -4.35
N PRO A 46 -10.94 2.05 -4.96
CA PRO A 46 -10.76 3.48 -4.73
C PRO A 46 -11.32 4.02 -3.40
N ALA A 47 -11.98 3.20 -2.60
CA ALA A 47 -12.67 3.65 -1.38
C ALA A 47 -11.78 4.50 -0.46
N PRO A 48 -10.53 4.12 -0.11
CA PRO A 48 -9.70 4.94 0.78
C PRO A 48 -9.43 6.33 0.22
N SER A 49 -9.10 6.44 -1.06
CA SER A 49 -8.80 7.73 -1.68
C SER A 49 -10.05 8.59 -1.86
N ILE A 50 -11.18 8.01 -2.27
CA ILE A 50 -12.45 8.75 -2.41
C ILE A 50 -12.90 9.29 -1.04
N ILE A 51 -12.96 8.43 -0.03
CA ILE A 51 -13.38 8.85 1.33
C ILE A 51 -12.37 9.83 1.93
N GLY A 52 -11.06 9.61 1.72
CA GLY A 52 -10.02 10.56 2.13
C GLY A 52 -10.21 11.95 1.51
N LEU A 53 -10.46 12.03 0.21
CA LEU A 53 -10.77 13.28 -0.48
C LEU A 53 -12.05 13.94 0.07
N ILE A 54 -13.14 13.18 0.23
CA ILE A 54 -14.39 13.69 0.82
C ILE A 54 -14.11 14.28 2.21
N MET A 55 -13.35 13.58 3.06
CA MET A 55 -13.00 14.06 4.40
C MET A 55 -12.16 15.34 4.35
N VAL A 56 -11.18 15.42 3.44
CA VAL A 56 -10.37 16.64 3.22
C VAL A 56 -11.28 17.81 2.83
N PHE A 57 -12.15 17.63 1.84
CA PHE A 57 -13.02 18.72 1.39
C PHE A 57 -14.12 19.09 2.39
N ALA A 58 -14.56 18.15 3.22
CA ALA A 58 -15.58 18.41 4.24
C ALA A 58 -15.02 19.06 5.52
N THR A 59 -13.73 18.81 5.84
CA THR A 59 -13.22 19.14 7.19
C THR A 59 -12.01 20.07 7.20
N TYR A 60 -11.24 20.18 6.10
CA TYR A 60 -10.03 21.03 6.04
C TYR A 60 -10.32 22.47 5.63
N SER A 61 -9.56 23.42 6.16
CA SER A 61 -9.55 24.80 5.68
C SER A 61 -9.00 24.87 4.23
N LYS A 62 -9.19 26.03 3.59
CA LYS A 62 -8.67 26.27 2.23
C LYS A 62 -7.15 26.07 2.15
N GLU A 63 -6.42 26.52 3.14
CA GLU A 63 -4.95 26.41 3.25
C GLU A 63 -4.53 24.96 3.45
N GLN A 64 -5.22 24.22 4.32
CA GLN A 64 -4.98 22.79 4.55
C GLN A 64 -5.25 21.94 3.29
N ARG A 65 -6.33 22.24 2.54
CA ARG A 65 -6.64 21.57 1.25
C ARG A 65 -5.53 21.84 0.23
N LYS A 66 -5.06 23.09 0.10
CA LYS A 66 -3.93 23.45 -0.78
C LYS A 66 -2.65 22.70 -0.38
N GLY A 67 -2.38 22.61 0.92
CA GLY A 67 -1.26 21.83 1.47
C GLY A 67 -1.38 20.34 1.15
N TYR A 68 -2.56 19.76 1.31
CA TYR A 68 -2.86 18.36 0.97
C TYR A 68 -2.62 18.08 -0.51
N ILE A 69 -3.20 18.87 -1.43
CA ILE A 69 -3.04 18.70 -2.88
C ILE A 69 -1.56 18.80 -3.27
N ARG A 70 -0.82 19.76 -2.71
CA ARG A 70 0.63 19.88 -2.96
C ARG A 70 1.39 18.63 -2.53
N ARG A 71 1.06 18.02 -1.39
CA ARG A 71 1.70 16.78 -0.93
C ARG A 71 1.34 15.58 -1.81
N CYS A 72 0.12 15.54 -2.35
CA CYS A 72 -0.33 14.47 -3.24
C CYS A 72 0.40 14.44 -4.59
N PHE A 73 0.83 15.61 -5.12
CA PHE A 73 1.33 15.71 -6.49
C PHE A 73 2.75 16.25 -6.64
N ASN A 74 3.47 16.50 -5.53
CA ASN A 74 4.83 17.04 -5.60
C ASN A 74 5.88 15.95 -5.88
N ILE A 75 6.07 15.63 -7.15
CA ILE A 75 7.07 14.66 -7.64
C ILE A 75 8.50 15.14 -7.38
N LYS A 76 8.75 16.46 -7.39
CA LYS A 76 10.10 17.02 -7.20
C LYS A 76 10.74 16.61 -5.87
N GLN A 77 9.94 16.30 -4.85
CA GLN A 77 10.45 15.85 -3.55
C GLN A 77 11.05 14.44 -3.57
N LEU A 78 10.75 13.61 -4.56
CA LEU A 78 11.33 12.27 -4.67
C LEU A 78 12.86 12.33 -4.80
N GLY A 79 13.37 13.25 -5.66
CA GLY A 79 14.76 13.23 -6.10
C GLY A 79 15.10 11.90 -6.80
N LEU A 80 16.33 11.73 -7.23
CA LEU A 80 16.75 10.53 -7.97
C LEU A 80 17.15 9.35 -7.07
N ILE A 81 17.80 9.61 -5.95
CA ILE A 81 18.36 8.56 -5.08
C ILE A 81 17.27 7.68 -4.47
N CYS A 82 16.14 8.27 -4.04
CA CYS A 82 15.10 7.50 -3.37
C CYS A 82 14.45 6.45 -4.27
N PRO A 83 14.00 6.78 -5.50
CA PRO A 83 13.50 5.79 -6.45
C PRO A 83 14.52 4.69 -6.76
N ILE A 84 15.78 5.04 -7.00
CA ILE A 84 16.85 4.07 -7.32
C ILE A 84 17.01 3.06 -6.18
N LEU A 85 17.12 3.52 -4.94
CA LEU A 85 17.28 2.64 -3.78
C LEU A 85 16.06 1.75 -3.55
N LEU A 86 14.84 2.27 -3.78
CA LEU A 86 13.62 1.49 -3.67
C LEU A 86 13.52 0.43 -4.77
N ILE A 87 13.81 0.80 -6.02
CA ILE A 87 13.85 -0.15 -7.14
C ILE A 87 14.85 -1.27 -6.85
N ALA A 88 16.06 -0.94 -6.40
CA ALA A 88 17.06 -1.92 -6.05
C ALA A 88 16.60 -2.86 -4.92
N LEU A 89 15.94 -2.32 -3.88
CA LEU A 89 15.38 -3.12 -2.79
C LEU A 89 14.32 -4.10 -3.30
N TYR A 90 13.35 -3.63 -4.10
CA TYR A 90 12.27 -4.48 -4.57
C TYR A 90 12.70 -5.49 -5.64
N ILE A 91 13.69 -5.16 -6.49
CA ILE A 91 14.35 -6.15 -7.37
C ILE A 91 15.03 -7.21 -6.49
N PHE A 92 15.75 -6.83 -5.45
CA PHE A 92 16.39 -7.77 -4.54
C PHE A 92 15.39 -8.69 -3.84
N ILE A 93 14.27 -8.13 -3.34
CA ILE A 93 13.16 -8.91 -2.75
C ILE A 93 12.64 -9.94 -3.77
N CYS A 94 12.37 -9.51 -5.01
CA CYS A 94 11.88 -10.38 -6.08
C CYS A 94 12.85 -11.53 -6.37
N LEU A 95 14.13 -11.22 -6.61
CA LEU A 95 15.16 -12.22 -6.91
C LEU A 95 15.38 -13.18 -5.74
N LEU A 96 15.40 -12.69 -4.51
CA LEU A 96 15.54 -13.52 -3.32
C LEU A 96 14.30 -14.42 -3.14
N THR A 97 13.10 -13.92 -3.42
CA THR A 97 11.87 -14.72 -3.39
C THR A 97 11.95 -15.87 -4.40
N ILE A 98 12.35 -15.58 -5.65
CA ILE A 98 12.51 -16.62 -6.68
C ILE A 98 13.55 -17.65 -6.22
N PHE A 99 14.72 -17.20 -5.75
CA PHE A 99 15.77 -18.08 -5.28
C PHE A 99 15.32 -19.00 -4.15
N ILE A 100 14.64 -18.44 -3.13
CA ILE A 100 14.17 -19.23 -1.98
C ILE A 100 13.06 -20.20 -2.40
N SER A 101 12.07 -19.73 -3.17
CA SER A 101 10.93 -20.57 -3.58
C SER A 101 11.39 -21.76 -4.43
N THR A 102 12.30 -21.55 -5.36
CA THR A 102 12.76 -22.60 -6.29
C THR A 102 13.73 -23.59 -5.64
N ASN A 103 14.63 -23.15 -4.78
CA ASN A 103 15.69 -24.01 -4.23
C ASN A 103 15.31 -24.72 -2.94
N PHE A 104 14.36 -24.18 -2.16
CA PHE A 104 14.05 -24.73 -0.83
C PHE A 104 12.60 -25.16 -0.65
N PHE A 105 11.68 -24.70 -1.51
CA PHE A 105 10.25 -24.98 -1.34
C PHE A 105 9.58 -25.59 -2.57
N GLY A 106 10.37 -26.04 -3.58
CA GLY A 106 9.86 -26.73 -4.77
C GLY A 106 9.06 -25.86 -5.72
N GLY A 107 9.17 -24.52 -5.60
CA GLY A 107 8.55 -23.59 -6.53
C GLY A 107 9.19 -23.63 -7.90
N SER A 108 8.45 -23.21 -8.92
CA SER A 108 8.95 -23.09 -10.30
C SER A 108 9.57 -21.72 -10.55
N VAL A 109 10.52 -21.66 -11.51
CA VAL A 109 11.03 -20.38 -12.00
C VAL A 109 9.91 -19.70 -12.81
N PRO A 110 9.55 -18.44 -12.51
CA PRO A 110 8.54 -17.72 -13.27
C PRO A 110 8.88 -17.57 -14.75
N GLU A 111 7.88 -17.52 -15.61
CA GLU A 111 8.08 -17.36 -17.07
C GLU A 111 8.55 -15.97 -17.50
N PHE A 112 8.42 -14.98 -16.62
CA PHE A 112 8.75 -13.57 -16.92
C PHE A 112 7.99 -13.02 -18.13
N ALA A 113 6.73 -13.42 -18.32
CA ALA A 113 5.94 -13.06 -19.51
C ALA A 113 5.81 -11.53 -19.67
N GLY A 114 5.58 -10.80 -18.58
CA GLY A 114 5.52 -9.35 -18.58
C GLY A 114 6.85 -8.70 -18.99
N LEU A 115 7.97 -9.19 -18.46
CA LEU A 115 9.30 -8.69 -18.82
C LEU A 115 9.64 -9.00 -20.29
N LYS A 116 9.34 -10.20 -20.75
CA LYS A 116 9.52 -10.58 -22.17
C LYS A 116 8.66 -9.71 -23.09
N SER A 117 7.43 -9.37 -22.68
CA SER A 117 6.58 -8.44 -23.43
C SER A 117 7.20 -7.05 -23.53
N VAL A 118 7.72 -6.51 -22.41
CA VAL A 118 8.41 -5.21 -22.39
C VAL A 118 9.67 -5.21 -23.25
N ILE A 119 10.45 -6.30 -23.24
CA ILE A 119 11.65 -6.41 -24.10
C ILE A 119 11.25 -6.41 -25.58
N ARG A 120 10.18 -7.12 -25.96
CA ARG A 120 9.70 -7.19 -27.36
C ARG A 120 9.04 -5.89 -27.83
N GLN A 121 8.30 -5.25 -26.93
CA GLN A 121 7.53 -4.03 -27.19
C GLN A 121 7.70 -3.05 -26.00
N PRO A 122 8.78 -2.24 -25.97
CA PRO A 122 9.12 -1.39 -24.81
C PRO A 122 8.01 -0.47 -24.33
N LEU A 123 7.11 -0.02 -25.20
CA LEU A 123 6.00 0.84 -24.83
C LEU A 123 4.97 0.15 -23.92
N THR A 124 4.93 -1.19 -23.89
CA THR A 124 4.03 -1.93 -22.98
C THR A 124 4.34 -1.68 -21.50
N ILE A 125 5.55 -1.21 -21.16
CA ILE A 125 5.89 -0.82 -19.79
C ILE A 125 4.93 0.26 -19.24
N PHE A 126 4.51 1.21 -20.08
CA PHE A 126 3.58 2.26 -19.67
C PHE A 126 2.19 1.69 -19.33
N ILE A 127 1.75 0.65 -20.06
CA ILE A 127 0.49 -0.05 -19.80
C ILE A 127 0.58 -0.76 -18.44
N TYR A 128 1.65 -1.53 -18.19
CA TYR A 128 1.85 -2.21 -16.92
C TYR A 128 1.96 -1.24 -15.75
N LEU A 129 2.71 -0.14 -15.90
CA LEU A 129 2.83 0.90 -14.87
C LEU A 129 1.49 1.59 -14.61
N PHE A 130 0.72 1.88 -15.65
CA PHE A 130 -0.61 2.48 -15.51
C PHE A 130 -1.53 1.58 -14.68
N PHE A 131 -1.64 0.30 -15.05
CA PHE A 131 -2.46 -0.64 -14.29
C PHE A 131 -1.95 -0.84 -12.86
N ALA A 132 -0.64 -0.92 -12.64
CA ALA A 132 -0.06 -1.03 -11.31
C ALA A 132 -0.32 0.21 -10.45
N LEU A 133 -0.37 1.41 -11.05
CA LEU A 133 -0.70 2.66 -10.35
C LEU A 133 -2.18 2.71 -9.92
N ILE A 134 -3.10 2.35 -10.83
CA ILE A 134 -4.54 2.42 -10.55
C ILE A 134 -5.06 1.23 -9.75
N SER A 135 -4.34 0.10 -9.69
CA SER A 135 -4.77 -1.07 -8.92
C SER A 135 -4.51 -0.97 -7.41
N GLY A 136 -3.77 0.02 -6.96
CA GLY A 136 -3.44 0.21 -5.55
C GLY A 136 -3.02 1.65 -5.23
N PRO A 137 -1.80 2.11 -5.62
CA PRO A 137 -1.21 3.33 -5.11
C PRO A 137 -2.08 4.58 -5.22
N LEU A 138 -2.70 4.84 -6.37
CA LEU A 138 -3.57 6.01 -6.56
C LEU A 138 -4.93 5.84 -5.89
N ASN A 139 -5.44 4.62 -5.86
CA ASN A 139 -6.70 4.29 -5.23
C ASN A 139 -6.66 4.35 -3.70
N GLU A 140 -5.46 4.29 -3.12
CA GLU A 140 -5.32 4.05 -1.69
C GLU A 140 -4.54 5.15 -0.98
N GLU A 141 -3.42 5.62 -1.53
CA GLU A 141 -2.48 6.45 -0.80
C GLU A 141 -2.98 7.87 -0.51
N PHE A 142 -3.90 8.39 -1.31
CA PHE A 142 -4.53 9.68 -1.02
C PHE A 142 -5.35 9.64 0.28
N GLY A 143 -5.96 8.49 0.58
CA GLY A 143 -6.65 8.27 1.84
C GLY A 143 -5.70 7.89 2.97
N TRP A 144 -4.95 6.81 2.78
CA TRP A 144 -4.11 6.27 3.85
C TRP A 144 -3.02 7.24 4.29
N ARG A 145 -2.19 7.75 3.35
CA ARG A 145 -1.06 8.64 3.68
C ARG A 145 -1.42 10.10 3.59
N GLY A 146 -2.28 10.43 2.62
CA GLY A 146 -2.71 11.82 2.45
C GLY A 146 -3.58 12.34 3.59
N TYR A 147 -4.47 11.49 4.13
CA TYR A 147 -5.39 11.87 5.20
C TYR A 147 -5.09 11.19 6.54
N ALA A 148 -5.17 9.85 6.60
CA ALA A 148 -5.21 9.14 7.88
C ALA A 148 -3.87 9.19 8.65
N LEU A 149 -2.72 9.07 7.96
CA LEU A 149 -1.42 8.98 8.61
C LEU A 149 -1.08 10.26 9.40
N ASP A 150 -1.37 11.44 8.86
CA ASP A 150 -1.15 12.71 9.57
C ASP A 150 -2.00 12.80 10.86
N HIS A 151 -3.25 12.35 10.81
CA HIS A 151 -4.11 12.29 11.98
C HIS A 151 -3.61 11.29 13.04
N LEU A 152 -3.02 10.16 12.61
CA LEU A 152 -2.37 9.21 13.51
C LEU A 152 -1.08 9.80 14.12
N PHE A 153 -0.25 10.50 13.34
CA PHE A 153 0.97 11.13 13.82
C PHE A 153 0.70 12.22 14.88
N LYS A 154 -0.44 12.89 14.85
CA LYS A 154 -0.84 13.81 15.93
C LYS A 154 -0.88 13.11 17.28
N LYS A 155 -1.37 11.87 17.33
CA LYS A 155 -1.67 11.14 18.56
C LYS A 155 -0.56 10.18 18.98
N TYR A 156 0.10 9.52 18.03
CA TYR A 156 0.98 8.38 18.30
C TYR A 156 2.43 8.64 17.89
N SER A 157 3.34 7.76 18.33
CA SER A 157 4.70 7.69 17.82
C SER A 157 4.70 7.21 16.36
N PHE A 158 5.82 7.40 15.66
CA PHE A 158 5.98 6.96 14.28
C PHE A 158 5.59 5.49 14.09
N VAL A 159 6.23 4.60 14.87
CA VAL A 159 6.03 3.14 14.76
C VAL A 159 4.56 2.79 15.04
N LYS A 160 4.00 3.27 16.15
CA LYS A 160 2.62 2.96 16.53
C LYS A 160 1.61 3.45 15.49
N ALA A 161 1.79 4.65 14.95
CA ALA A 161 0.91 5.20 13.91
C ALA A 161 0.97 4.38 12.61
N SER A 162 2.19 4.02 12.17
CA SER A 162 2.40 3.23 10.95
C SER A 162 1.85 1.80 11.07
N LEU A 163 2.03 1.16 12.23
CA LEU A 163 1.50 -0.19 12.48
C LEU A 163 -0.03 -0.21 12.60
N ILE A 164 -0.63 0.79 13.28
CA ILE A 164 -2.11 0.93 13.32
C ILE A 164 -2.66 1.09 11.91
N LEU A 165 -2.05 1.96 11.11
CA LEU A 165 -2.50 2.15 9.72
C LEU A 165 -2.32 0.88 8.89
N GLY A 166 -1.18 0.19 9.02
CA GLY A 166 -0.91 -1.06 8.32
C GLY A 166 -1.87 -2.19 8.72
N PHE A 167 -2.22 -2.29 10.01
CA PHE A 167 -3.23 -3.24 10.49
C PHE A 167 -4.61 -2.97 9.87
N ILE A 168 -5.07 -1.71 9.91
CA ILE A 168 -6.37 -1.32 9.32
C ILE A 168 -6.35 -1.54 7.81
N TRP A 169 -5.23 -1.25 7.15
CA TRP A 169 -5.02 -1.51 5.72
C TRP A 169 -5.08 -3.00 5.39
N GLY A 170 -4.44 -3.86 6.19
CA GLY A 170 -4.55 -5.32 6.05
C GLY A 170 -6.01 -5.81 6.23
N MET A 171 -6.72 -5.31 7.25
CA MET A 171 -8.13 -5.64 7.49
C MET A 171 -9.06 -5.12 6.39
N TRP A 172 -8.71 -3.99 5.77
CA TRP A 172 -9.46 -3.44 4.64
C TRP A 172 -9.52 -4.42 3.47
N HIS A 173 -8.50 -5.26 3.28
CA HIS A 173 -8.45 -6.29 2.24
C HIS A 173 -9.32 -7.53 2.52
N LEU A 174 -10.15 -7.56 3.57
CA LEU A 174 -10.97 -8.72 3.89
C LEU A 174 -11.78 -9.29 2.70
N PRO A 175 -12.45 -8.51 1.83
CA PRO A 175 -13.15 -9.06 0.67
C PRO A 175 -12.25 -9.79 -0.34
N TRP A 176 -10.97 -9.42 -0.48
CA TRP A 176 -10.01 -10.05 -1.40
C TRP A 176 -9.78 -11.54 -1.13
N TYR A 177 -10.02 -11.99 0.12
CA TYR A 177 -9.91 -13.40 0.50
C TYR A 177 -10.98 -14.28 -0.12
N PHE A 178 -11.99 -13.71 -0.76
CA PHE A 178 -13.10 -14.40 -1.39
C PHE A 178 -13.08 -14.35 -2.91
N TYR A 179 -12.07 -13.69 -3.50
CA TYR A 179 -11.89 -13.58 -4.94
C TYR A 179 -10.69 -14.42 -5.41
N PRO A 180 -10.91 -15.55 -6.13
CA PRO A 180 -9.85 -16.51 -6.48
C PRO A 180 -8.67 -15.95 -7.26
N SER A 181 -8.85 -14.83 -7.95
CA SER A 181 -7.79 -14.14 -8.69
C SER A 181 -6.78 -13.40 -7.82
N ASN A 182 -6.98 -13.32 -6.50
CA ASN A 182 -6.16 -12.51 -5.61
C ASN A 182 -5.22 -13.36 -4.75
N GLY A 183 -4.03 -12.83 -4.48
CA GLY A 183 -3.02 -13.51 -3.66
C GLY A 183 -3.49 -13.82 -2.23
N GLN A 184 -4.37 -13.00 -1.66
CA GLN A 184 -4.98 -13.25 -0.33
C GLN A 184 -5.83 -14.52 -0.32
N TYR A 185 -6.66 -14.73 -1.36
CA TYR A 185 -7.43 -15.97 -1.51
C TYR A 185 -6.52 -17.19 -1.64
N ILE A 186 -5.49 -17.10 -2.47
CA ILE A 186 -4.54 -18.18 -2.69
C ILE A 186 -3.81 -18.51 -1.39
N ALA A 187 -3.30 -17.52 -0.68
CA ALA A 187 -2.62 -17.73 0.59
C ALA A 187 -3.53 -18.36 1.65
N TRP A 188 -4.79 -17.90 1.76
CA TRP A 188 -5.79 -18.45 2.66
C TRP A 188 -6.17 -19.90 2.29
N SER A 189 -6.33 -20.19 1.01
CA SER A 189 -6.68 -21.54 0.52
C SER A 189 -5.60 -22.59 0.80
N ILE A 190 -4.32 -22.16 0.89
CA ILE A 190 -3.21 -23.04 1.27
C ILE A 190 -3.18 -23.23 2.79
N SER A 191 -3.29 -22.14 3.54
CA SER A 191 -3.37 -22.17 5.01
C SER A 191 -3.93 -20.87 5.55
N PRO A 192 -4.87 -20.91 6.53
CA PRO A 192 -5.33 -19.71 7.23
C PRO A 192 -4.19 -18.88 7.82
N ILE A 193 -3.08 -19.52 8.25
CA ILE A 193 -1.91 -18.83 8.80
C ILE A 193 -1.26 -17.96 7.71
N HIS A 194 -1.09 -18.47 6.49
CA HIS A 194 -0.54 -17.68 5.38
C HIS A 194 -1.47 -16.52 4.99
N GLY A 195 -2.78 -16.78 4.96
CA GLY A 195 -3.75 -15.72 4.72
C GLY A 195 -3.67 -14.62 5.79
N MET A 196 -3.69 -14.98 7.07
CA MET A 196 -3.56 -13.99 8.17
C MET A 196 -2.22 -13.26 8.16
N TYR A 197 -1.15 -13.89 7.68
CA TYR A 197 0.17 -13.25 7.56
C TYR A 197 0.17 -12.06 6.62
N PHE A 198 -0.77 -11.96 5.67
CA PHE A 198 -0.94 -10.78 4.83
C PHE A 198 -1.16 -9.49 5.64
N ILE A 199 -1.80 -9.58 6.82
CA ILE A 199 -1.96 -8.43 7.71
C ILE A 199 -0.59 -7.98 8.25
N VAL A 200 0.27 -8.93 8.62
CA VAL A 200 1.64 -8.63 9.05
C VAL A 200 2.44 -7.99 7.91
N ASN A 201 2.33 -8.54 6.70
CA ASN A 201 2.95 -7.96 5.51
C ASN A 201 2.47 -6.52 5.26
N SER A 202 1.17 -6.25 5.35
CA SER A 202 0.63 -4.89 5.24
C SER A 202 1.16 -3.94 6.31
N MET A 203 1.41 -4.43 7.53
CA MET A 203 1.98 -3.63 8.62
C MET A 203 3.46 -3.28 8.37
N THR A 204 4.26 -4.21 7.85
CA THR A 204 5.68 -3.97 7.53
C THR A 204 5.83 -3.05 6.33
N THR A 205 5.05 -3.27 5.27
CA THR A 205 4.99 -2.38 4.12
C THR A 205 4.55 -0.96 4.53
N SER A 206 3.56 -0.85 5.43
CA SER A 206 3.12 0.45 5.96
C SER A 206 4.22 1.20 6.71
N LEU A 207 5.13 0.51 7.41
CA LEU A 207 6.32 1.15 8.02
C LEU A 207 7.22 1.77 6.94
N LEU A 208 7.58 1.02 5.90
CA LEU A 208 8.46 1.51 4.84
C LEU A 208 7.83 2.66 4.05
N VAL A 209 6.53 2.55 3.71
CA VAL A 209 5.75 3.62 3.07
C VAL A 209 5.77 4.89 3.94
N SER A 210 5.53 4.76 5.25
CA SER A 210 5.53 5.88 6.19
C SER A 210 6.92 6.51 6.33
N ILE A 211 7.99 5.72 6.28
CA ILE A 211 9.38 6.22 6.26
C ILE A 211 9.60 7.10 5.03
N CYS A 212 9.22 6.64 3.85
CA CYS A 212 9.38 7.40 2.61
C CYS A 212 8.54 8.68 2.64
N TYR A 213 7.31 8.61 3.14
CA TYR A 213 6.45 9.76 3.37
C TYR A 213 7.13 10.82 4.25
N VAL A 214 7.67 10.43 5.41
CA VAL A 214 8.38 11.34 6.33
C VAL A 214 9.66 11.87 5.72
N LYS A 215 10.51 11.00 5.15
CA LYS A 215 11.80 11.41 4.55
C LYS A 215 11.64 12.39 3.38
N LYS A 216 10.47 12.37 2.73
CA LYS A 216 10.14 13.23 1.60
C LYS A 216 9.10 14.31 1.97
N ASN A 217 9.19 14.83 3.21
CA ASN A 217 8.38 15.95 3.71
C ASN A 217 6.87 15.76 3.49
N ARG A 218 6.37 14.62 3.90
CA ARG A 218 4.95 14.23 3.78
C ARG A 218 4.49 14.09 2.32
N SER A 219 5.38 13.66 1.40
CA SER A 219 5.00 13.40 0.01
C SER A 219 4.20 12.09 -0.10
N VAL A 220 2.95 12.20 -0.54
CA VAL A 220 2.10 11.03 -0.80
C VAL A 220 2.65 10.20 -1.96
N ILE A 221 3.20 10.86 -2.99
CA ILE A 221 3.86 10.19 -4.13
C ILE A 221 5.04 9.33 -3.66
N ALA A 222 5.79 9.74 -2.62
CA ALA A 222 6.90 8.94 -2.10
C ALA A 222 6.39 7.66 -1.43
N GLY A 223 5.27 7.71 -0.75
CA GLY A 223 4.59 6.51 -0.23
C GLY A 223 4.03 5.65 -1.36
N ALA A 224 3.34 6.27 -2.31
CA ALA A 224 2.78 5.59 -3.48
C ALA A 224 3.85 4.86 -4.32
N LEU A 225 5.08 5.37 -4.37
CA LEU A 225 6.18 4.70 -5.07
C LEU A 225 6.56 3.37 -4.40
N VAL A 226 6.63 3.31 -3.08
CA VAL A 226 6.88 2.04 -2.35
C VAL A 226 5.79 1.04 -2.67
N HIS A 227 4.52 1.45 -2.57
CA HIS A 227 3.36 0.63 -2.86
C HIS A 227 3.34 0.15 -4.33
N LEU A 228 3.63 1.06 -5.27
CA LEU A 228 3.76 0.74 -6.69
C LEU A 228 4.81 -0.36 -6.93
N LEU A 229 6.00 -0.20 -6.36
CA LEU A 229 7.09 -1.16 -6.56
C LEU A 229 6.80 -2.51 -5.91
N SER A 230 6.14 -2.52 -4.75
CA SER A 230 5.64 -3.75 -4.14
C SER A 230 4.68 -4.50 -5.07
N ASN A 231 3.66 -3.82 -5.59
CA ASN A 231 2.70 -4.43 -6.51
C ASN A 231 3.31 -4.79 -7.87
N PHE A 232 4.17 -3.94 -8.41
CA PHE A 232 4.72 -4.09 -9.77
C PHE A 232 5.81 -5.18 -9.86
N LEU A 233 6.72 -5.21 -8.89
CA LEU A 233 7.84 -6.15 -8.88
C LEU A 233 7.50 -7.42 -8.09
N VAL A 234 7.14 -7.30 -6.81
CA VAL A 234 6.90 -8.44 -5.92
C VAL A 234 5.52 -9.04 -6.15
N GLY A 235 4.50 -8.22 -6.39
CA GLY A 235 3.15 -8.66 -6.76
C GLY A 235 3.04 -9.32 -8.14
N GLY A 236 4.14 -9.42 -8.87
CA GLY A 236 4.26 -10.32 -10.01
C GLY A 236 3.90 -9.77 -11.38
N THR A 237 3.64 -8.46 -11.55
CA THR A 237 3.24 -7.90 -12.85
C THR A 237 4.23 -8.22 -13.99
N LEU A 238 5.55 -8.19 -13.72
CA LEU A 238 6.58 -8.49 -14.71
C LEU A 238 6.97 -9.96 -14.78
N ILE A 239 6.75 -10.73 -13.71
CA ILE A 239 7.22 -12.12 -13.61
C ILE A 239 6.11 -13.15 -13.80
N TYR A 240 4.87 -12.72 -13.99
CA TYR A 240 3.70 -13.58 -14.18
C TYR A 240 3.87 -14.53 -15.40
N PRO A 241 3.31 -15.76 -15.38
CA PRO A 241 2.66 -16.41 -14.24
C PRO A 241 3.68 -16.89 -13.19
N PHE A 242 3.24 -16.93 -11.95
CA PHE A 242 4.01 -17.44 -10.82
C PHE A 242 3.16 -18.47 -10.06
N ASP A 243 3.82 -19.39 -9.36
CA ASP A 243 3.13 -20.43 -8.59
C ASP A 243 2.74 -19.95 -7.18
N ASN A 244 1.98 -20.79 -6.50
CA ASN A 244 1.50 -20.52 -5.15
C ASN A 244 2.63 -20.38 -4.13
N THR A 245 3.75 -21.11 -4.33
CA THR A 245 4.94 -21.03 -3.49
C THR A 245 5.56 -19.66 -3.54
N TYR A 246 5.67 -19.08 -4.76
CA TYR A 246 6.15 -17.71 -4.92
C TYR A 246 5.28 -16.72 -4.15
N ILE A 247 3.96 -16.81 -4.23
CA ILE A 247 3.03 -15.91 -3.54
C ILE A 247 3.30 -15.90 -2.02
N ILE A 248 3.42 -17.08 -1.43
CA ILE A 248 3.66 -17.21 0.01
C ILE A 248 5.03 -16.70 0.39
N ILE A 249 6.09 -17.16 -0.28
CA ILE A 249 7.46 -16.77 0.04
C ILE A 249 7.68 -15.28 -0.16
N SER A 250 7.05 -14.67 -1.18
CA SER A 250 7.15 -13.22 -1.42
C SER A 250 6.64 -12.39 -0.24
N MET A 251 5.54 -12.77 0.39
CA MET A 251 5.02 -12.08 1.58
C MET A 251 6.01 -12.13 2.75
N TYR A 252 6.62 -13.30 2.99
CA TYR A 252 7.59 -13.45 4.10
C TYR A 252 8.87 -12.67 3.82
N VAL A 253 9.46 -12.83 2.63
CA VAL A 253 10.70 -12.16 2.23
C VAL A 253 10.53 -10.64 2.24
N ALA A 254 9.45 -10.13 1.64
CA ALA A 254 9.15 -8.71 1.65
C ALA A 254 9.00 -8.18 3.08
N SER A 255 8.19 -8.84 3.91
CA SER A 255 7.97 -8.42 5.30
C SER A 255 9.27 -8.35 6.10
N ILE A 256 10.14 -9.35 6.00
CA ILE A 256 11.41 -9.39 6.73
C ILE A 256 12.33 -8.26 6.27
N LEU A 257 12.52 -8.10 4.95
CA LEU A 257 13.43 -7.09 4.42
C LEU A 257 12.92 -5.66 4.63
N GLU A 258 11.63 -5.42 4.43
CA GLU A 258 11.00 -4.13 4.72
C GLU A 258 11.12 -3.77 6.21
N LEU A 259 10.92 -4.75 7.10
CA LEU A 259 11.07 -4.55 8.55
C LEU A 259 12.52 -4.23 8.92
N VAL A 260 13.49 -5.00 8.41
CA VAL A 260 14.92 -4.77 8.67
C VAL A 260 15.33 -3.38 8.20
N VAL A 261 15.01 -3.01 6.96
CA VAL A 261 15.30 -1.67 6.43
C VAL A 261 14.63 -0.58 7.25
N SER A 262 13.39 -0.80 7.67
CA SER A 262 12.64 0.14 8.50
C SER A 262 13.28 0.34 9.86
N ILE A 263 13.68 -0.73 10.54
CA ILE A 263 14.38 -0.67 11.84
C ILE A 263 15.69 0.12 11.73
N ILE A 264 16.48 -0.16 10.68
CA ILE A 264 17.75 0.55 10.46
C ILE A 264 17.51 2.06 10.28
N ILE A 265 16.49 2.45 9.50
CA ILE A 265 16.21 3.87 9.22
C ILE A 265 15.63 4.58 10.46
N ILE A 266 14.65 3.97 11.13
CA ILE A 266 13.94 4.56 12.28
C ILE A 266 14.91 4.85 13.44
N ASN A 267 15.94 4.00 13.62
CA ASN A 267 16.92 4.18 14.68
C ASN A 267 17.94 5.30 14.42
N ARG A 268 18.04 5.82 13.20
CA ARG A 268 18.96 6.92 12.90
C ARG A 268 18.52 8.24 13.55
N LYS A 269 19.43 8.93 14.22
CA LYS A 269 19.17 10.24 14.85
C LYS A 269 18.55 11.24 13.89
N LYS A 270 19.03 11.28 12.64
CA LYS A 270 18.51 12.17 11.57
C LYS A 270 17.04 11.90 11.27
N PHE A 271 16.59 10.64 11.22
CA PHE A 271 15.20 10.31 10.99
C PHE A 271 14.32 10.74 12.16
N LYS A 272 14.76 10.46 13.39
CA LYS A 272 14.04 10.84 14.61
C LYS A 272 13.82 12.35 14.68
N ALA A 273 14.86 13.15 14.40
CA ALA A 273 14.77 14.61 14.38
C ALA A 273 13.81 15.11 13.27
N GLN A 274 13.89 14.52 12.07
CA GLN A 274 12.98 14.86 10.97
C GLN A 274 11.52 14.53 11.32
N PHE A 275 11.26 13.37 11.90
CA PHE A 275 9.91 12.99 12.31
C PHE A 275 9.37 13.92 13.39
N THR A 276 10.16 14.29 14.40
CA THR A 276 9.76 15.25 15.44
C THR A 276 9.32 16.57 14.82
N LYS A 277 10.13 17.15 13.92
CA LYS A 277 9.77 18.37 13.19
C LYS A 277 8.48 18.23 12.39
N ILE A 278 8.30 17.11 11.68
CA ILE A 278 7.06 16.86 10.91
C ILE A 278 5.86 16.74 11.83
N LYS A 279 5.99 16.05 12.96
CA LYS A 279 4.92 15.89 13.94
C LYS A 279 4.48 17.24 14.54
N GLU A 280 5.42 18.13 14.84
CA GLU A 280 5.15 19.50 15.30
C GLU A 280 4.42 20.29 14.22
N ASN A 281 4.90 20.30 12.98
CA ASN A 281 4.24 20.98 11.86
C ASN A 281 2.80 20.47 11.65
N ILE A 282 2.57 19.15 11.78
CA ILE A 282 1.21 18.59 11.69
C ILE A 282 0.33 19.09 12.84
N LYS A 283 0.85 19.14 14.06
CA LYS A 283 0.08 19.65 15.22
C LYS A 283 -0.32 21.11 15.01
N ASP A 284 0.59 21.94 14.50
CA ASP A 284 0.32 23.35 14.24
C ASP A 284 -0.68 23.54 13.08
N GLU A 285 -0.51 22.78 11.99
CA GLU A 285 -1.45 22.79 10.84
C GLU A 285 -2.89 22.45 11.26
N PHE A 286 -3.05 21.57 12.26
CA PHE A 286 -4.35 21.10 12.72
C PHE A 286 -4.74 21.58 14.15
N LYS A 287 -4.16 22.66 14.65
CA LYS A 287 -4.41 23.17 16.00
C LYS A 287 -5.88 23.52 16.25
N ASN A 288 -6.56 24.02 15.21
CA ASN A 288 -7.96 24.45 15.23
C ASN A 288 -8.94 23.41 14.64
N TYR A 289 -8.53 22.14 14.56
CA TYR A 289 -9.29 21.05 13.92
C TYR A 289 -10.01 20.13 14.94
#